data_4851c0b606cf4b61e590262786410593
#
_entry.id   4851c0b606cf4b61e590262786410593
#
_cell.length_a   1.000
_cell.length_b   1.000
_cell.length_c   1.000
_cell.angle_alpha   90.00
_cell.angle_beta   90.00
_cell.angle_gamma   90.00
#
_symmetry.space_group_name_H-M   'P 1'
#
loop_
_entity.id
_entity.type
_entity.pdbx_description
1 polymer ?
#
loop_
_entity_poly.entity_id
_entity_poly.type
_entity_poly.pdbx_seq_one_letter_code
_entity_poly.pdbx_strand_id
1 'polypeptide(L)'
;MAKVLASTTMSLDGFIAGPNHEMDWVFEYAGDVPADLINEVIASTGAILGGRRGYEVGRRADRPETSKPFGGRWSGPIFVLTHTPPDDEADPAYTFISGDIREAVETALAAADGRDLLVLGANVVGQCLRAGLLDEFLIIVLPVLLGDGVRLFGDPGTPASLEMLDASASGQVVNLRYRVTK
;
A
#
# COMPACT_ATOMS: atom_id res chain seq x y z
N MET A 1 19.75 -1.16 3.80
CA MET A 1 19.49 -0.54 2.48
C MET A 1 17.98 -0.32 2.41
N ALA A 2 17.54 0.85 1.98
CA ALA A 2 16.11 1.17 1.81
C ALA A 2 15.44 0.16 0.86
N LYS A 3 14.24 -0.28 1.19
CA LYS A 3 13.46 -1.26 0.41
C LYS A 3 12.23 -0.61 -0.19
N VAL A 4 11.73 -1.20 -1.27
CA VAL A 4 10.39 -0.93 -1.81
C VAL A 4 9.46 -2.00 -1.26
N LEU A 5 8.63 -1.62 -0.28
CA LEU A 5 7.71 -2.49 0.44
C LEU A 5 6.26 -2.25 -0.02
N ALA A 6 5.56 -3.26 -0.49
CA ALA A 6 4.12 -3.23 -0.63
C ALA A 6 3.47 -3.76 0.65
N SER A 7 2.75 -2.90 1.40
CA SER A 7 1.98 -3.32 2.57
C SER A 7 0.50 -3.08 2.33
N THR A 8 -0.31 -4.12 2.54
CA THR A 8 -1.75 -4.03 2.31
C THR A 8 -2.53 -5.06 3.13
N THR A 9 -3.77 -4.72 3.42
CA THR A 9 -4.78 -5.65 3.92
C THR A 9 -5.54 -6.24 2.74
N MET A 10 -5.78 -7.54 2.77
CA MET A 10 -6.38 -8.28 1.66
C MET A 10 -7.43 -9.27 2.18
N SER A 11 -8.54 -9.40 1.47
CA SER A 11 -9.50 -10.48 1.71
C SER A 11 -8.89 -11.85 1.35
N LEU A 12 -9.45 -12.92 1.89
CA LEU A 12 -8.96 -14.28 1.62
C LEU A 12 -9.03 -14.64 0.12
N ASP A 13 -9.96 -14.05 -0.62
CA ASP A 13 -10.12 -14.24 -2.07
C ASP A 13 -9.36 -13.19 -2.92
N GLY A 14 -8.46 -12.40 -2.31
CA GLY A 14 -7.45 -11.60 -3.01
C GLY A 14 -7.81 -10.17 -3.35
N PHE A 15 -8.84 -9.59 -2.72
CA PHE A 15 -9.23 -8.21 -2.95
C PHE A 15 -8.68 -7.28 -1.86
N ILE A 16 -8.30 -6.06 -2.25
CA ILE A 16 -7.85 -4.99 -1.33
C ILE A 16 -8.92 -3.93 -1.11
N ALA A 17 -9.95 -3.93 -1.92
CA ALA A 17 -11.14 -3.09 -1.76
C ALA A 17 -12.33 -3.81 -2.41
N GLY A 18 -13.53 -3.58 -1.92
CA GLY A 18 -14.77 -4.05 -2.52
C GLY A 18 -15.17 -3.25 -3.77
N PRO A 19 -16.37 -3.51 -4.32
CA PRO A 19 -16.97 -2.70 -5.36
C PRO A 19 -17.01 -1.22 -4.93
N ASN A 20 -16.83 -0.28 -5.85
CA ASN A 20 -16.76 1.16 -5.57
C ASN A 20 -15.63 1.58 -4.60
N HIS A 21 -14.60 0.75 -4.44
CA HIS A 21 -13.46 0.98 -3.55
C HIS A 21 -13.85 1.04 -2.06
N GLU A 22 -14.83 0.28 -1.66
CA GLU A 22 -15.25 0.14 -0.26
C GLU A 22 -14.19 -0.60 0.55
N MET A 23 -13.87 -0.07 1.74
CA MET A 23 -12.86 -0.64 2.64
C MET A 23 -13.37 -0.81 4.08
N ASP A 24 -14.67 -0.70 4.34
CA ASP A 24 -15.24 -0.74 5.67
C ASP A 24 -14.98 -2.06 6.40
N TRP A 25 -14.99 -3.14 5.64
CA TRP A 25 -14.70 -4.49 6.11
C TRP A 25 -13.31 -4.64 6.75
N VAL A 26 -12.34 -3.75 6.41
CA VAL A 26 -11.00 -3.77 6.99
C VAL A 26 -11.02 -3.37 8.47
N PHE A 27 -11.89 -2.41 8.83
CA PHE A 27 -11.93 -1.86 10.19
C PHE A 27 -12.53 -2.83 11.21
N GLU A 28 -13.33 -3.81 10.77
CA GLU A 28 -13.89 -4.83 11.64
C GLU A 28 -12.82 -5.69 12.31
N TYR A 29 -11.66 -5.83 11.66
CA TYR A 29 -10.53 -6.65 12.12
C TYR A 29 -9.32 -5.83 12.60
N ALA A 30 -9.47 -4.50 12.71
CA ALA A 30 -8.36 -3.63 13.09
C ALA A 30 -7.76 -3.97 14.47
N GLY A 31 -8.58 -4.48 15.39
CA GLY A 31 -8.13 -4.94 16.71
C GLY A 31 -7.32 -6.23 16.71
N ASP A 32 -7.41 -7.02 15.65
CA ASP A 32 -6.69 -8.29 15.51
C ASP A 32 -5.31 -8.10 14.85
N VAL A 33 -5.07 -6.96 14.20
CA VAL A 33 -3.78 -6.65 13.59
C VAL A 33 -2.77 -6.28 14.69
N PRO A 34 -1.61 -6.97 14.77
CA PRO A 34 -0.62 -6.68 15.80
C PRO A 34 -0.13 -5.23 15.73
N ALA A 35 -0.24 -4.51 16.84
CA ALA A 35 0.20 -3.12 16.93
C ALA A 35 1.71 -2.97 16.63
N ASP A 36 2.52 -3.93 17.05
CA ASP A 36 3.96 -3.94 16.81
C ASP A 36 4.31 -4.05 15.33
N LEU A 37 3.54 -4.84 14.56
CA LEU A 37 3.69 -4.95 13.12
C LEU A 37 3.44 -3.59 12.43
N ILE A 38 2.37 -2.92 12.83
CA ILE A 38 2.05 -1.58 12.28
C ILE A 38 3.09 -0.54 12.72
N ASN A 39 3.56 -0.60 13.97
CA ASN A 39 4.61 0.29 14.47
C ASN A 39 5.93 0.10 13.72
N GLU A 40 6.30 -1.14 13.39
CA GLU A 40 7.47 -1.45 12.56
C GLU A 40 7.36 -0.81 11.18
N VAL A 41 6.22 -0.98 10.49
CA VAL A 41 5.98 -0.37 9.18
C VAL A 41 6.05 1.15 9.26
N ILE A 42 5.41 1.76 10.27
CA ILE A 42 5.46 3.21 10.48
C ILE A 42 6.90 3.68 10.67
N ALA A 43 7.67 3.01 11.51
CA ALA A 43 9.05 3.40 11.83
C ALA A 43 10.00 3.25 10.63
N SER A 44 9.81 2.21 9.82
CA SER A 44 10.66 1.97 8.64
C SER A 44 10.29 2.85 7.45
N THR A 45 9.05 3.34 7.35
CA THR A 45 8.58 4.11 6.20
C THR A 45 9.16 5.52 6.16
N GLY A 46 9.87 5.85 5.09
CA GLY A 46 10.40 7.20 4.82
C GLY A 46 9.55 8.02 3.87
N ALA A 47 8.93 7.35 2.89
CA ALA A 47 8.02 7.96 1.93
C ALA A 47 6.92 6.97 1.54
N ILE A 48 5.81 7.48 1.02
CA ILE A 48 4.72 6.68 0.48
C ILE A 48 4.57 6.99 -1.02
N LEU A 49 4.40 5.95 -1.84
CA LEU A 49 4.01 6.06 -3.24
C LEU A 49 2.68 5.33 -3.46
N GLY A 50 1.67 6.06 -3.86
CA GLY A 50 0.34 5.52 -4.15
C GLY A 50 -0.17 5.93 -5.51
N GLY A 51 -1.33 5.39 -5.90
CA GLY A 51 -2.04 5.80 -7.10
C GLY A 51 -3.16 6.79 -6.79
N ARG A 52 -3.65 7.48 -7.85
CA ARG A 52 -4.74 8.45 -7.76
C ARG A 52 -5.96 7.92 -6.99
N ARG A 53 -6.35 6.67 -7.24
CA ARG A 53 -7.55 6.11 -6.62
C ARG A 53 -7.43 6.01 -5.09
N GLY A 54 -6.27 5.61 -4.58
CA GLY A 54 -6.02 5.59 -3.13
C GLY A 54 -6.05 7.00 -2.52
N TYR A 55 -5.50 7.97 -3.23
CA TYR A 55 -5.59 9.38 -2.85
C TYR A 55 -7.06 9.86 -2.78
N GLU A 56 -7.87 9.58 -3.82
CA GLU A 56 -9.29 9.96 -3.84
C GLU A 56 -10.10 9.29 -2.71
N VAL A 57 -9.84 8.01 -2.42
CA VAL A 57 -10.48 7.29 -1.30
C VAL A 57 -10.11 7.92 0.04
N GLY A 58 -8.83 8.25 0.24
CA GLY A 58 -8.37 8.92 1.47
C GLY A 58 -8.96 10.32 1.66
N ARG A 59 -9.44 10.96 0.60
CA ARG A 59 -10.03 12.31 0.64
C ARG A 59 -11.55 12.33 0.76
N ARG A 60 -12.20 11.19 0.93
CA ARG A 60 -13.65 11.14 1.11
C ARG A 60 -14.06 11.86 2.39
N ALA A 61 -14.99 12.81 2.26
CA ALA A 61 -15.44 13.66 3.36
C ALA A 61 -16.20 12.90 4.46
N ASP A 62 -16.76 11.75 4.13
CA ASP A 62 -17.46 10.86 5.06
C ASP A 62 -16.52 10.06 5.98
N ARG A 63 -15.20 10.08 5.70
CA ARG A 63 -14.18 9.33 6.45
C ARG A 63 -12.91 10.13 6.68
N PRO A 64 -12.96 11.18 7.49
CA PRO A 64 -11.80 12.03 7.75
C PRO A 64 -10.64 11.29 8.43
N GLU A 65 -10.91 10.20 9.14
CA GLU A 65 -9.89 9.35 9.77
C GLU A 65 -9.00 8.60 8.76
N THR A 66 -9.48 8.36 7.53
CA THR A 66 -8.71 7.73 6.47
C THR A 66 -7.86 8.72 5.66
N SER A 67 -8.04 10.02 5.89
CA SER A 67 -7.36 11.07 5.13
C SER A 67 -5.85 11.12 5.37
N LYS A 68 -5.38 10.56 6.48
CA LYS A 68 -3.96 10.54 6.84
C LYS A 68 -3.44 9.11 6.97
N PRO A 69 -2.24 8.82 6.46
CA PRO A 69 -1.63 7.50 6.60
C PRO A 69 -1.55 7.07 8.06
N PHE A 70 -1.90 5.82 8.33
CA PHE A 70 -1.90 5.22 9.67
C PHE A 70 -2.68 6.02 10.72
N GLY A 71 -3.79 6.67 10.31
CA GLY A 71 -4.59 7.50 11.22
C GLY A 71 -3.84 8.72 11.76
N GLY A 72 -2.89 9.26 11.00
CA GLY A 72 -2.07 10.42 11.38
C GLY A 72 -0.88 10.10 12.28
N ARG A 73 -0.58 8.83 12.52
CA ARG A 73 0.58 8.38 13.33
C ARG A 73 1.91 8.45 12.55
N TRP A 74 1.84 8.70 11.26
CA TRP A 74 2.98 8.89 10.38
C TRP A 74 2.85 10.21 9.62
N SER A 75 3.98 10.86 9.42
CA SER A 75 4.08 12.07 8.60
C SER A 75 5.34 12.00 7.75
N GLY A 76 5.24 12.38 6.50
CA GLY A 76 6.33 12.39 5.54
C GLY A 76 5.81 12.65 4.13
N PRO A 77 6.69 12.62 3.12
CA PRO A 77 6.32 12.88 1.74
C PRO A 77 5.45 11.75 1.16
N ILE A 78 4.35 12.13 0.52
CA ILE A 78 3.43 11.22 -0.17
C ILE A 78 3.44 11.55 -1.65
N PHE A 79 3.80 10.58 -2.46
CA PHE A 79 3.82 10.68 -3.91
C PHE A 79 2.59 9.98 -4.49
N VAL A 80 1.92 10.65 -5.42
CA VAL A 80 0.74 10.13 -6.11
C VAL A 80 1.04 10.01 -7.59
N LEU A 81 1.13 8.78 -8.09
CA LEU A 81 1.32 8.52 -9.51
C LEU A 81 -0.01 8.74 -10.25
N THR A 82 -0.06 9.75 -11.11
CA THR A 82 -1.27 10.11 -11.85
C THR A 82 -0.95 10.93 -13.11
N HIS A 83 -1.76 10.76 -14.16
CA HIS A 83 -1.69 11.62 -15.35
C HIS A 83 -2.51 12.90 -15.22
N THR A 84 -3.39 12.98 -14.24
CA THR A 84 -4.30 14.11 -14.00
C THR A 84 -4.27 14.49 -12.53
N PRO A 85 -3.27 15.29 -12.09
CA PRO A 85 -3.24 15.81 -10.74
C PRO A 85 -4.46 16.72 -10.49
N PRO A 86 -4.95 16.81 -9.24
CA PRO A 86 -5.96 17.79 -8.88
C PRO A 86 -5.36 19.22 -8.92
N ASP A 87 -6.19 20.20 -9.26
CA ASP A 87 -5.77 21.61 -9.35
C ASP A 87 -5.74 22.31 -7.98
N ASP A 88 -6.38 21.71 -6.96
CA ASP A 88 -6.72 22.35 -5.68
C ASP A 88 -6.11 21.65 -4.43
N GLU A 89 -5.10 20.80 -4.60
CA GLU A 89 -4.44 20.18 -3.44
C GLU A 89 -3.58 21.19 -2.69
N ALA A 90 -3.96 21.44 -1.44
CA ALA A 90 -3.30 22.40 -0.56
C ALA A 90 -2.34 21.76 0.47
N ASP A 91 -2.39 20.44 0.66
CA ASP A 91 -1.51 19.75 1.61
C ASP A 91 -0.12 19.54 1.00
N PRO A 92 0.93 20.20 1.53
CA PRO A 92 2.29 20.12 1.00
C PRO A 92 2.94 18.73 1.14
N ALA A 93 2.33 17.83 1.90
CA ALA A 93 2.80 16.44 2.00
C ALA A 93 2.59 15.66 0.69
N TYR A 94 1.65 16.07 -0.17
CA TYR A 94 1.37 15.41 -1.43
C TYR A 94 2.18 16.00 -2.59
N THR A 95 2.82 15.11 -3.33
CA THR A 95 3.50 15.43 -4.60
C THR A 95 2.94 14.53 -5.70
N PHE A 96 2.42 15.14 -6.75
CA PHE A 96 1.88 14.40 -7.90
C PHE A 96 2.95 14.18 -8.94
N ILE A 97 3.12 12.93 -9.36
CA ILE A 97 4.09 12.53 -10.37
C ILE A 97 3.35 11.91 -11.55
N SER A 98 3.70 12.32 -12.76
CA SER A 98 3.26 11.69 -14.00
C SER A 98 4.45 11.07 -14.70
N GLY A 99 4.27 9.92 -15.34
CA GLY A 99 5.32 9.27 -16.12
C GLY A 99 5.57 7.82 -15.74
N ASP A 100 6.83 7.41 -15.88
CA ASP A 100 7.26 6.02 -15.68
C ASP A 100 7.36 5.65 -14.20
N ILE A 101 7.04 4.40 -13.88
CA ILE A 101 7.08 3.89 -12.50
C ILE A 101 8.50 3.88 -11.92
N ARG A 102 9.56 3.72 -12.74
CA ARG A 102 10.95 3.73 -12.27
C ARG A 102 11.33 5.11 -11.78
N GLU A 103 11.02 6.14 -12.55
CA GLU A 103 11.27 7.54 -12.18
C GLU A 103 10.50 7.91 -10.91
N ALA A 104 9.24 7.46 -10.79
CA ALA A 104 8.42 7.69 -9.61
C ALA A 104 9.01 7.03 -8.35
N VAL A 105 9.46 5.77 -8.46
CA VAL A 105 10.09 5.03 -7.35
C VAL A 105 11.43 5.67 -6.97
N GLU A 106 12.27 6.04 -7.93
CA GLU A 106 13.56 6.71 -7.67
C GLU A 106 13.36 8.04 -6.95
N THR A 107 12.41 8.86 -7.41
CA THR A 107 12.08 10.14 -6.78
C THR A 107 11.58 9.95 -5.35
N ALA A 108 10.67 8.99 -5.13
CA ALA A 108 10.13 8.73 -3.81
C ALA A 108 11.16 8.13 -2.85
N LEU A 109 12.04 7.23 -3.33
CA LEU A 109 13.16 6.69 -2.53
C LEU A 109 14.17 7.77 -2.15
N ALA A 110 14.47 8.70 -3.05
CA ALA A 110 15.35 9.83 -2.73
C ALA A 110 14.78 10.69 -1.59
N ALA A 111 13.47 10.85 -1.52
CA ALA A 111 12.79 11.59 -0.46
C ALA A 111 12.59 10.77 0.84
N ALA A 112 12.81 9.46 0.80
CA ALA A 112 12.63 8.58 1.96
C ALA A 112 13.75 8.68 3.00
N ASP A 113 14.80 9.44 2.76
CA ASP A 113 15.91 9.68 3.67
C ASP A 113 16.55 8.39 4.23
N GLY A 114 16.85 7.45 3.33
CA GLY A 114 17.47 6.16 3.65
C GLY A 114 16.53 5.12 4.29
N ARG A 115 15.26 5.47 4.51
CA ARG A 115 14.20 4.56 4.98
C ARG A 115 13.45 3.94 3.80
N ASP A 116 12.55 3.01 4.10
CA ASP A 116 11.80 2.25 3.10
C ASP A 116 10.77 3.13 2.37
N LEU A 117 10.53 2.80 1.11
CA LEU A 117 9.41 3.32 0.33
C LEU A 117 8.21 2.37 0.49
N LEU A 118 7.14 2.87 1.07
CA LEU A 118 5.88 2.14 1.16
C LEU A 118 5.05 2.37 -0.11
N VAL A 119 4.73 1.28 -0.82
CA VAL A 119 3.92 1.32 -2.04
C VAL A 119 2.51 0.85 -1.75
N LEU A 120 1.52 1.65 -2.15
CA LEU A 120 0.10 1.41 -1.89
C LEU A 120 -0.72 1.34 -3.19
N GLY A 121 -1.72 0.45 -3.18
CA GLY A 121 -2.70 0.30 -4.27
C GLY A 121 -2.25 -0.68 -5.36
N ALA A 122 -3.19 -1.54 -5.79
CA ALA A 122 -2.92 -2.67 -6.68
C ALA A 122 -2.23 -2.28 -7.99
N ASN A 123 -2.60 -1.16 -8.59
CA ASN A 123 -2.03 -0.72 -9.86
C ASN A 123 -0.55 -0.35 -9.72
N VAL A 124 -0.18 0.46 -8.71
CA VAL A 124 1.21 0.89 -8.48
C VAL A 124 2.07 -0.30 -8.03
N VAL A 125 1.55 -1.14 -7.14
CA VAL A 125 2.21 -2.41 -6.73
C VAL A 125 2.47 -3.30 -7.94
N GLY A 126 1.48 -3.49 -8.81
CA GLY A 126 1.63 -4.28 -10.04
C GLY A 126 2.66 -3.70 -11.02
N GLN A 127 2.73 -2.38 -11.15
CA GLN A 127 3.75 -1.72 -11.96
C GLN A 127 5.16 -1.93 -11.38
N CYS A 128 5.33 -1.74 -10.06
CA CYS A 128 6.60 -2.01 -9.37
C CYS A 128 7.04 -3.46 -9.54
N LEU A 129 6.11 -4.41 -9.41
CA LEU A 129 6.40 -5.83 -9.57
C LEU A 129 6.87 -6.15 -11.01
N ARG A 130 6.13 -5.69 -12.03
CA ARG A 130 6.51 -5.85 -13.45
C ARG A 130 7.86 -5.24 -13.79
N ALA A 131 8.17 -4.11 -13.18
CA ALA A 131 9.42 -3.40 -13.40
C ALA A 131 10.61 -3.98 -12.60
N GLY A 132 10.39 -4.99 -11.73
CA GLY A 132 11.40 -5.59 -10.87
C GLY A 132 11.89 -4.66 -9.76
N LEU A 133 11.06 -3.70 -9.35
CA LEU A 133 11.38 -2.68 -8.35
C LEU A 133 10.93 -3.06 -6.94
N LEU A 134 9.97 -3.99 -6.81
CA LEU A 134 9.45 -4.40 -5.52
C LEU A 134 10.40 -5.36 -4.83
N ASP A 135 10.69 -5.11 -3.55
CA ASP A 135 11.58 -5.95 -2.75
C ASP A 135 10.81 -6.87 -1.81
N GLU A 136 9.77 -6.37 -1.15
CA GLU A 136 9.00 -7.15 -0.16
C GLU A 136 7.50 -6.87 -0.26
N PHE A 137 6.73 -7.90 0.12
CA PHE A 137 5.31 -7.79 0.47
C PHE A 137 5.11 -7.97 1.96
N LEU A 138 4.23 -7.18 2.54
CA LEU A 138 3.57 -7.44 3.82
C LEU A 138 2.07 -7.47 3.57
N ILE A 139 1.46 -8.65 3.65
CA ILE A 139 0.04 -8.84 3.38
C ILE A 139 -0.66 -9.28 4.65
N ILE A 140 -1.65 -8.51 5.08
CA ILE A 140 -2.53 -8.85 6.20
C ILE A 140 -3.79 -9.45 5.60
N VAL A 141 -3.95 -10.77 5.74
CA VAL A 141 -5.09 -11.50 5.18
C VAL A 141 -6.22 -11.56 6.21
N LEU A 142 -7.38 -11.07 5.83
CA LEU A 142 -8.60 -11.10 6.65
C LEU A 142 -9.50 -12.28 6.26
N PRO A 143 -10.28 -12.85 7.22
CA PRO A 143 -11.16 -13.98 6.98
C PRO A 143 -12.48 -13.55 6.31
N VAL A 144 -12.36 -12.85 5.18
CA VAL A 144 -13.48 -12.30 4.41
C VAL A 144 -13.38 -12.76 2.97
N LEU A 145 -14.51 -13.08 2.35
CA LEU A 145 -14.65 -13.27 0.91
C LEU A 145 -15.49 -12.12 0.36
N LEU A 146 -14.89 -11.31 -0.50
CA LEU A 146 -15.59 -10.17 -1.10
C LEU A 146 -16.30 -10.53 -2.41
N GLY A 147 -15.76 -11.49 -3.15
CA GLY A 147 -16.33 -11.98 -4.42
C GLY A 147 -16.14 -11.03 -5.60
N ASP A 148 -16.06 -9.71 -5.35
CA ASP A 148 -15.86 -8.67 -6.37
C ASP A 148 -15.11 -7.47 -5.77
N GLY A 149 -14.50 -6.65 -6.63
CA GLY A 149 -13.76 -5.46 -6.21
C GLY A 149 -12.40 -5.31 -6.88
N VAL A 150 -11.46 -4.70 -6.15
CA VAL A 150 -10.10 -4.44 -6.61
C VAL A 150 -9.17 -5.55 -6.14
N ARG A 151 -8.69 -6.39 -7.05
CA ARG A 151 -7.70 -7.43 -6.74
C ARG A 151 -6.31 -6.84 -6.51
N LEU A 152 -5.60 -7.35 -5.51
CA LEU A 152 -4.18 -7.00 -5.29
C LEU A 152 -3.33 -7.42 -6.49
N PHE A 153 -3.49 -8.67 -6.91
CA PHE A 153 -2.82 -9.22 -8.08
C PHE A 153 -3.81 -9.22 -9.24
N GLY A 154 -3.59 -8.30 -10.20
CA GLY A 154 -4.49 -8.09 -11.33
C GLY A 154 -4.55 -9.28 -12.29
N ASP A 155 -5.44 -9.18 -13.28
CA ASP A 155 -5.60 -10.14 -14.36
C ASP A 155 -5.28 -9.43 -15.71
N PRO A 156 -4.28 -9.91 -16.51
CA PRO A 156 -3.32 -10.96 -16.15
C PRO A 156 -2.35 -10.51 -15.06
N GLY A 157 -2.03 -11.42 -14.14
CA GLY A 157 -1.03 -11.17 -13.11
C GLY A 157 0.39 -11.16 -13.66
N THR A 158 1.33 -10.74 -12.82
CA THR A 158 2.77 -10.82 -13.11
C THR A 158 3.35 -12.01 -12.35
N PRO A 159 3.87 -13.03 -13.03
CA PRO A 159 4.57 -14.11 -12.35
C PRO A 159 5.79 -13.59 -11.58
N ALA A 160 5.93 -14.01 -10.34
CA ALA A 160 7.10 -13.73 -9.51
C ALA A 160 7.30 -14.87 -8.53
N SER A 161 8.55 -15.18 -8.21
CA SER A 161 8.90 -16.10 -7.14
C SER A 161 9.04 -15.33 -5.83
N LEU A 162 8.56 -15.91 -4.75
CA LEU A 162 8.56 -15.31 -3.44
C LEU A 162 9.28 -16.22 -2.44
N GLU A 163 10.09 -15.62 -1.58
CA GLU A 163 10.68 -16.27 -0.42
C GLU A 163 9.93 -15.82 0.83
N MET A 164 9.41 -16.77 1.61
CA MET A 164 8.74 -16.44 2.87
C MET A 164 9.75 -15.94 3.89
N LEU A 165 9.53 -14.74 4.42
CA LEU A 165 10.33 -14.16 5.49
C LEU A 165 9.69 -14.38 6.86
N ASP A 166 8.36 -14.23 6.94
CA ASP A 166 7.58 -14.43 8.16
C ASP A 166 6.13 -14.79 7.83
N ALA A 167 5.52 -15.56 8.72
CA ALA A 167 4.10 -15.86 8.71
C ALA A 167 3.61 -15.99 10.15
N SER A 168 2.64 -15.17 10.54
CA SER A 168 2.09 -15.16 11.89
C SER A 168 0.58 -14.99 11.88
N ALA A 169 -0.09 -15.48 12.91
CA ALA A 169 -1.52 -15.31 13.12
C ALA A 169 -1.77 -14.52 14.40
N SER A 170 -2.76 -13.62 14.37
CA SER A 170 -3.19 -12.85 15.52
C SER A 170 -4.71 -12.65 15.44
N GLY A 171 -5.44 -13.06 16.47
CA GLY A 171 -6.89 -13.06 16.43
C GLY A 171 -7.41 -13.83 15.22
N GLN A 172 -8.14 -13.16 14.36
CA GLN A 172 -8.73 -13.71 13.13
C GLN A 172 -7.87 -13.45 11.88
N VAL A 173 -6.73 -12.75 11.99
CA VAL A 173 -5.95 -12.34 10.83
C VAL A 173 -4.65 -13.13 10.69
N VAL A 174 -4.16 -13.25 9.45
CA VAL A 174 -2.86 -13.85 9.13
C VAL A 174 -1.98 -12.78 8.48
N ASN A 175 -0.76 -12.62 9.02
CA ASN A 175 0.23 -11.70 8.49
C ASN A 175 1.27 -12.51 7.72
N LEU A 176 1.50 -12.13 6.46
CA LEU A 176 2.43 -12.81 5.56
C LEU A 176 3.47 -11.80 5.07
N ARG A 177 4.74 -12.12 5.26
CA ARG A 177 5.85 -11.32 4.74
C ARG A 177 6.68 -12.13 3.76
N TYR A 178 6.85 -11.60 2.57
CA TYR A 178 7.60 -12.24 1.50
C TYR A 178 8.63 -11.29 0.90
N ARG A 179 9.78 -11.84 0.54
CA ARG A 179 10.73 -11.19 -0.36
C ARG A 179 10.43 -11.59 -1.80
N VAL A 180 10.47 -10.63 -2.71
CA VAL A 180 10.42 -10.90 -4.15
C VAL A 180 11.82 -11.34 -4.60
N THR A 181 11.91 -12.57 -5.12
CA THR A 181 13.19 -13.07 -5.65
C THR A 181 13.35 -12.56 -7.09
N LYS A 182 14.47 -11.87 -7.33
CA LYS A 182 14.82 -11.28 -8.63
C LYS A 182 15.69 -12.24 -9.44
#